data_207bcd997b68621a8444019901659353
#
_entry.id   207bcd997b68621a8444019901659353
#
_cell.length_a   1.000
_cell.length_b   1.000
_cell.length_c   1.000
_cell.angle_alpha   90.00
_cell.angle_beta   90.00
_cell.angle_gamma   90.00
#
_symmetry.space_group_name_H-M   'P 1'
#
loop_
_entity.id
_entity.type
_entity.pdbx_description
1 polymer ?
#
loop_
_entity_poly.entity_id
_entity_poly.type
_entity_poly.pdbx_seq_one_letter_code
_entity_poly.pdbx_strand_id
1 'polypeptide(L)'
;LVKEPSWANLKKLREESRDRGVEGFMLKKKDSSYESGRIKGSWYKWKVDPYLADMVVVSAQLGHGKRSNLYSDYSLAVWDEHGELVTVAKAYSGLSDREIEKVDRFVRKNITGKFGPVRSVKPSMVFEIAFEGARSSGRHKSGVALRFPRINRWRTDKKIEDADTLEIIRGFTGMTGETKMADGTKVDREGNLLLF
;
A
#
# COMPACT_ATOMS: atom_id res chain seq x y z
N LEU A 1 7.63 -24.70 -7.32
CA LEU A 1 8.89 -24.77 -6.56
C LEU A 1 10.03 -24.34 -7.47
N VAL A 2 10.73 -23.25 -7.12
CA VAL A 2 11.93 -22.83 -7.86
C VAL A 2 13.10 -23.73 -7.46
N LYS A 3 13.71 -24.39 -8.45
CA LYS A 3 14.88 -25.25 -8.26
C LYS A 3 16.12 -24.49 -8.77
N GLU A 4 16.63 -23.60 -7.96
CA GLU A 4 17.84 -22.81 -8.28
C GLU A 4 18.81 -22.89 -7.12
N PRO A 5 20.00 -23.48 -7.30
CA PRO A 5 20.97 -23.67 -6.22
C PRO A 5 21.79 -22.41 -5.92
N SER A 6 21.86 -21.46 -6.85
CA SER A 6 22.70 -20.27 -6.72
C SER A 6 21.92 -19.09 -6.11
N TRP A 7 22.40 -18.57 -4.99
CA TRP A 7 21.84 -17.34 -4.40
C TRP A 7 21.92 -16.12 -5.32
N ALA A 8 22.97 -16.04 -6.16
CA ALA A 8 23.10 -14.96 -7.15
C ALA A 8 21.99 -15.00 -8.19
N ASN A 9 21.64 -16.20 -8.69
CA ASN A 9 20.56 -16.38 -9.64
C ASN A 9 19.19 -16.19 -8.96
N LEU A 10 19.00 -16.67 -7.72
CA LEU A 10 17.77 -16.39 -6.96
C LEU A 10 17.56 -14.90 -6.74
N LYS A 11 18.64 -14.13 -6.52
CA LYS A 11 18.55 -12.66 -6.41
C LYS A 11 18.05 -12.03 -7.71
N LYS A 12 18.60 -12.43 -8.86
CA LYS A 12 18.15 -11.97 -10.18
C LYS A 12 16.68 -12.31 -10.42
N LEU A 13 16.29 -13.55 -10.19
CA LEU A 13 14.89 -14.00 -10.31
C LEU A 13 13.95 -13.21 -9.36
N ARG A 14 14.43 -12.83 -8.16
CA ARG A 14 13.67 -11.98 -7.24
C ARG A 14 13.47 -10.57 -7.83
N GLU A 15 14.47 -10.00 -8.46
CA GLU A 15 14.39 -8.69 -9.10
C GLU A 15 13.35 -8.65 -10.23
N GLU A 16 13.14 -9.79 -10.93
CA GLU A 16 12.10 -9.97 -11.95
C GLU A 16 10.69 -10.17 -11.36
N SER A 17 10.51 -10.18 -10.03
CA SER A 17 9.23 -10.50 -9.40
C SER A 17 8.09 -9.58 -9.84
N ARG A 18 8.37 -8.29 -10.06
CA ARG A 18 7.35 -7.33 -10.50
C ARG A 18 6.85 -7.62 -11.91
N ASP A 19 7.73 -8.00 -12.81
CA ASP A 19 7.40 -8.37 -14.19
C ASP A 19 6.58 -9.66 -14.25
N ARG A 20 6.78 -10.54 -13.27
CA ARG A 20 6.05 -11.80 -13.10
C ARG A 20 4.76 -11.65 -12.27
N GLY A 21 4.39 -10.42 -11.86
CA GLY A 21 3.19 -10.16 -11.07
C GLY A 21 3.22 -10.73 -9.66
N VAL A 22 4.41 -11.03 -9.10
CA VAL A 22 4.59 -11.57 -7.74
C VAL A 22 5.39 -10.62 -6.85
N GLU A 23 5.39 -10.87 -5.53
CA GLU A 23 6.03 -9.99 -4.54
C GLU A 23 7.46 -10.45 -4.15
N GLY A 24 7.93 -11.56 -4.65
CA GLY A 24 9.20 -12.19 -4.29
C GLY A 24 9.06 -13.68 -3.97
N PHE A 25 9.94 -14.18 -3.09
CA PHE A 25 9.98 -15.58 -2.72
C PHE A 25 9.48 -15.86 -1.31
N MET A 26 8.96 -17.06 -1.10
CA MET A 26 8.86 -17.70 0.20
C MET A 26 10.00 -18.71 0.33
N LEU A 27 10.98 -18.40 1.18
CA LEU A 27 12.07 -19.31 1.52
C LEU A 27 11.62 -20.20 2.66
N LYS A 28 11.77 -21.51 2.50
CA LYS A 28 11.40 -22.49 3.52
C LYS A 28 12.59 -23.40 3.81
N LYS A 29 12.90 -23.60 5.08
CA LYS A 29 13.88 -24.59 5.50
C LYS A 29 13.36 -25.99 5.11
N LYS A 30 14.19 -26.81 4.43
CA LYS A 30 13.77 -28.11 3.86
C LYS A 30 13.18 -29.06 4.90
N ASP A 31 13.79 -29.11 6.07
CA ASP A 31 13.43 -30.03 7.15
C ASP A 31 12.42 -29.44 8.14
N SER A 32 11.77 -28.32 7.78
CA SER A 32 10.77 -27.73 8.65
C SER A 32 9.40 -28.37 8.45
N SER A 33 8.75 -28.73 9.56
CA SER A 33 7.36 -29.12 9.57
C SER A 33 6.44 -27.93 9.25
N TYR A 34 5.22 -28.24 8.83
CA TYR A 34 4.16 -27.24 8.72
C TYR A 34 3.54 -27.06 10.12
N GLU A 35 3.88 -25.98 10.76
CA GLU A 35 3.43 -25.69 12.12
C GLU A 35 2.26 -24.69 12.13
N SER A 36 1.38 -24.81 13.10
CA SER A 36 0.29 -23.85 13.31
C SER A 36 0.81 -22.59 14.04
N GLY A 37 0.26 -21.42 13.70
CA GLY A 37 0.63 -20.15 14.33
C GLY A 37 1.79 -19.44 13.65
N ARG A 38 2.40 -18.47 14.37
CA ARG A 38 3.50 -17.63 13.86
C ARG A 38 4.83 -18.07 14.45
N ILE A 39 5.40 -19.13 13.91
CA ILE A 39 6.70 -19.64 14.34
C ILE A 39 7.81 -19.00 13.52
N LYS A 40 8.84 -18.50 14.20
CA LYS A 40 10.00 -17.85 13.58
C LYS A 40 11.09 -18.87 13.29
N GLY A 41 11.89 -18.61 12.24
CA GLY A 41 13.14 -19.33 11.99
C GLY A 41 13.07 -20.41 10.91
N SER A 42 11.87 -20.81 10.45
CA SER A 42 11.73 -21.84 9.43
C SER A 42 11.33 -21.32 8.06
N TRP A 43 10.53 -20.25 8.03
CA TRP A 43 10.00 -19.67 6.79
C TRP A 43 10.22 -18.17 6.74
N TYR A 44 10.67 -17.66 5.57
CA TYR A 44 11.01 -16.26 5.37
C TYR A 44 10.40 -15.74 4.07
N LYS A 45 9.83 -14.55 4.11
CA LYS A 45 9.43 -13.80 2.91
C LYS A 45 10.61 -12.96 2.43
N TRP A 46 11.09 -13.24 1.24
CA TRP A 46 12.14 -12.46 0.59
C TRP A 46 11.56 -11.64 -0.55
N LYS A 47 10.91 -10.55 -0.18
CA LYS A 47 10.19 -9.68 -1.09
C LYS A 47 11.11 -8.67 -1.79
N VAL A 48 10.65 -8.18 -2.96
CA VAL A 48 11.16 -6.93 -3.55
C VAL A 48 10.62 -5.74 -2.77
N ASP A 49 11.27 -4.57 -2.95
CA ASP A 49 10.83 -3.35 -2.28
C ASP A 49 9.43 -2.94 -2.76
N PRO A 50 8.58 -2.40 -1.87
CA PRO A 50 7.26 -1.91 -2.24
C PRO A 50 7.35 -0.71 -3.18
N TYR A 51 6.27 -0.43 -3.89
CA TYR A 51 6.10 0.87 -4.54
C TYR A 51 5.91 1.95 -3.48
N LEU A 52 6.35 3.16 -3.77
CA LEU A 52 6.22 4.33 -2.91
C LEU A 52 5.49 5.44 -3.66
N ALA A 53 4.65 6.17 -2.93
CA ALA A 53 4.04 7.40 -3.42
C ALA A 53 3.78 8.36 -2.27
N ASP A 54 3.94 9.65 -2.53
CA ASP A 54 3.67 10.72 -1.58
C ASP A 54 2.22 11.18 -1.70
N MET A 55 1.47 11.09 -0.60
CA MET A 55 0.03 11.34 -0.57
C MET A 55 -0.34 12.31 0.54
N VAL A 56 -1.37 13.12 0.29
CA VAL A 56 -1.90 14.10 1.24
C VAL A 56 -2.93 13.47 2.16
N VAL A 57 -2.85 13.75 3.45
CA VAL A 57 -3.88 13.37 4.43
C VAL A 57 -5.09 14.30 4.29
N VAL A 58 -6.26 13.73 3.96
CA VAL A 58 -7.51 14.48 3.76
C VAL A 58 -8.58 14.18 4.79
N SER A 59 -8.51 13.03 5.43
CA SER A 59 -9.39 12.70 6.55
C SER A 59 -8.76 11.71 7.51
N ALA A 60 -9.31 11.60 8.72
CA ALA A 60 -8.89 10.66 9.73
C ALA A 60 -10.09 10.03 10.45
N GLN A 61 -9.88 8.83 11.00
CA GLN A 61 -10.80 8.14 11.89
C GLN A 61 -10.07 7.71 13.15
N LEU A 62 -10.81 7.52 14.23
CA LEU A 62 -10.28 6.90 15.43
C LEU A 62 -9.87 5.45 15.14
N GLY A 63 -8.78 5.03 15.71
CA GLY A 63 -8.28 3.67 15.59
C GLY A 63 -9.10 2.67 16.43
N HIS A 64 -8.56 1.46 16.56
CA HIS A 64 -9.19 0.35 17.28
C HIS A 64 -8.30 -0.13 18.44
N GLY A 65 -8.91 -0.79 19.42
CA GLY A 65 -8.19 -1.36 20.56
C GLY A 65 -7.44 -0.29 21.36
N LYS A 66 -6.14 -0.44 21.54
CA LYS A 66 -5.29 0.51 22.29
C LYS A 66 -5.26 1.92 21.69
N ARG A 67 -5.64 2.09 20.43
CA ARG A 67 -5.66 3.37 19.72
C ARG A 67 -7.07 3.95 19.53
N SER A 68 -8.08 3.42 20.22
CA SER A 68 -9.48 3.85 20.10
C SER A 68 -9.73 5.33 20.40
N ASN A 69 -8.83 5.97 21.13
CA ASN A 69 -8.91 7.39 21.49
C ASN A 69 -8.03 8.31 20.59
N LEU A 70 -7.30 7.73 19.64
CA LEU A 70 -6.39 8.47 18.77
C LEU A 70 -6.84 8.35 17.33
N TYR A 71 -6.74 9.45 16.57
CA TYR A 71 -6.88 9.41 15.13
C TYR A 71 -5.66 8.72 14.52
N SER A 72 -5.83 7.46 14.10
CA SER A 72 -4.75 6.62 13.56
C SER A 72 -5.04 5.99 12.21
N ASP A 73 -6.26 6.12 11.71
CA ASP A 73 -6.68 5.65 10.39
C ASP A 73 -6.83 6.87 9.47
N TYR A 74 -6.04 6.94 8.41
CA TYR A 74 -5.97 8.11 7.54
C TYR A 74 -6.46 7.79 6.13
N SER A 75 -7.30 8.68 5.56
CA SER A 75 -7.57 8.68 4.12
C SER A 75 -6.58 9.57 3.42
N LEU A 76 -6.04 9.06 2.34
CA LEU A 76 -4.89 9.60 1.61
C LEU A 76 -5.31 9.92 0.18
N ALA A 77 -4.97 11.09 -0.30
CA ALA A 77 -5.33 11.61 -1.60
C ALA A 77 -4.10 12.05 -2.40
N VAL A 78 -4.26 12.07 -3.69
CA VAL A 78 -3.30 12.61 -4.66
C VAL A 78 -4.00 13.62 -5.56
N TRP A 79 -3.23 14.45 -6.26
CA TRP A 79 -3.76 15.46 -7.17
C TRP A 79 -4.28 14.82 -8.47
N ASP A 80 -5.47 15.20 -8.91
CA ASP A 80 -5.97 14.84 -10.23
C ASP A 80 -5.59 15.88 -11.30
N GLU A 81 -6.03 15.66 -12.52
CA GLU A 81 -5.78 16.54 -13.68
C GLU A 81 -6.44 17.90 -13.57
N HIS A 82 -7.40 18.06 -12.67
CA HIS A 82 -8.13 19.31 -12.42
C HIS A 82 -7.55 20.07 -11.21
N GLY A 83 -6.48 19.56 -10.58
CA GLY A 83 -5.90 20.14 -9.38
C GLY A 83 -6.73 19.90 -8.11
N GLU A 84 -7.56 18.84 -8.10
CA GLU A 84 -8.34 18.44 -6.95
C GLU A 84 -7.72 17.21 -6.26
N LEU A 85 -7.89 17.13 -4.93
CA LEU A 85 -7.41 15.98 -4.15
C LEU A 85 -8.42 14.82 -4.21
N VAL A 86 -8.02 13.72 -4.84
CA VAL A 86 -8.81 12.49 -4.97
C VAL A 86 -8.27 11.40 -4.07
N THR A 87 -9.13 10.87 -3.18
CA THR A 87 -8.74 9.79 -2.26
C THR A 87 -8.43 8.49 -3.02
N VAL A 88 -7.25 7.91 -2.75
CA VAL A 88 -6.75 6.69 -3.41
C VAL A 88 -6.47 5.56 -2.42
N ALA A 89 -6.27 5.86 -1.14
CA ALA A 89 -5.92 4.87 -0.14
C ALA A 89 -6.43 5.20 1.27
N LYS A 90 -6.46 4.17 2.12
CA LYS A 90 -6.51 4.30 3.57
C LYS A 90 -5.32 3.55 4.18
N ALA A 91 -4.64 4.16 5.14
CA ALA A 91 -3.55 3.54 5.88
C ALA A 91 -3.72 3.79 7.38
N TYR A 92 -3.38 2.76 8.18
CA TYR A 92 -3.53 2.75 9.65
C TYR A 92 -2.29 2.23 10.37
N SER A 93 -1.21 1.96 9.66
CA SER A 93 0.04 1.44 10.21
C SER A 93 1.25 2.12 9.60
N GLY A 94 2.37 2.06 10.29
CA GLY A 94 3.67 2.57 9.84
C GLY A 94 4.21 3.75 10.63
N LEU A 95 3.37 4.55 11.29
CA LEU A 95 3.82 5.59 12.21
C LEU A 95 4.15 5.01 13.60
N SER A 96 5.16 5.56 14.24
CA SER A 96 5.45 5.34 15.65
C SER A 96 4.37 5.97 16.53
N ASP A 97 4.24 5.51 17.78
CA ASP A 97 3.24 6.05 18.72
C ASP A 97 3.43 7.56 18.95
N ARG A 98 4.67 8.04 19.00
CA ARG A 98 4.99 9.49 19.10
C ARG A 98 4.52 10.30 17.88
N GLU A 99 4.63 9.73 16.68
CA GLU A 99 4.12 10.37 15.47
C GLU A 99 2.60 10.37 15.44
N ILE A 100 1.95 9.26 15.83
CA ILE A 100 0.50 9.18 15.94
C ILE A 100 -0.04 10.25 16.89
N GLU A 101 0.58 10.46 18.05
CA GLU A 101 0.19 11.51 18.98
C GLU A 101 0.34 12.93 18.38
N LYS A 102 1.39 13.18 17.60
CA LYS A 102 1.56 14.45 16.89
C LYS A 102 0.48 14.66 15.83
N VAL A 103 0.20 13.63 15.05
CA VAL A 103 -0.83 13.66 14.01
C VAL A 103 -2.22 13.79 14.63
N ASP A 104 -2.53 13.09 15.72
CA ASP A 104 -3.78 13.23 16.47
C ASP A 104 -4.02 14.66 16.93
N ARG A 105 -3.02 15.30 17.54
CA ARG A 105 -3.11 16.71 17.95
C ARG A 105 -3.35 17.65 16.77
N PHE A 106 -2.72 17.38 15.64
CA PHE A 106 -2.94 18.14 14.42
C PHE A 106 -4.35 17.95 13.89
N VAL A 107 -4.82 16.70 13.77
CA VAL A 107 -6.16 16.36 13.30
C VAL A 107 -7.21 17.09 14.14
N ARG A 108 -7.16 16.99 15.47
CA ARG A 108 -8.13 17.63 16.39
C ARG A 108 -8.22 19.15 16.19
N LYS A 109 -7.11 19.82 15.88
CA LYS A 109 -7.06 21.27 15.65
C LYS A 109 -7.53 21.69 14.26
N ASN A 110 -7.55 20.79 13.29
CA ASN A 110 -7.75 21.11 11.87
C ASN A 110 -8.94 20.35 11.24
N ILE A 111 -9.91 19.91 12.04
CA ILE A 111 -11.15 19.30 11.54
C ILE A 111 -11.94 20.34 10.77
N THR A 112 -12.26 20.06 9.50
CA THR A 112 -13.05 20.91 8.63
C THR A 112 -14.48 20.36 8.40
N GLY A 113 -14.71 19.05 8.69
CA GLY A 113 -16.01 18.42 8.51
C GLY A 113 -16.12 17.10 9.30
N LYS A 114 -17.37 16.68 9.53
CA LYS A 114 -17.68 15.46 10.28
C LYS A 114 -18.70 14.63 9.49
N PHE A 115 -18.34 13.37 9.16
CA PHE A 115 -19.20 12.44 8.41
C PHE A 115 -19.20 11.09 9.13
N GLY A 116 -20.16 10.89 10.02
CA GLY A 116 -20.15 9.72 10.90
C GLY A 116 -18.85 9.64 11.71
N PRO A 117 -18.09 8.53 11.63
CA PRO A 117 -16.81 8.37 12.34
C PRO A 117 -15.65 9.13 11.67
N VAL A 118 -15.81 9.57 10.42
CA VAL A 118 -14.77 10.25 9.64
C VAL A 118 -14.71 11.73 9.99
N ARG A 119 -13.51 12.26 10.11
CA ARG A 119 -13.22 13.68 10.25
C ARG A 119 -12.43 14.16 9.05
N SER A 120 -13.02 15.03 8.24
CA SER A 120 -12.26 15.74 7.22
C SER A 120 -11.26 16.67 7.91
N VAL A 121 -10.06 16.76 7.35
CA VAL A 121 -8.95 17.53 7.93
C VAL A 121 -8.44 18.49 6.87
N LYS A 122 -8.06 19.69 7.28
CA LYS A 122 -7.39 20.64 6.39
C LYS A 122 -6.13 19.99 5.79
N PRO A 123 -6.03 19.86 4.45
CA PRO A 123 -4.87 19.27 3.79
C PRO A 123 -3.60 20.08 4.13
N SER A 124 -2.60 19.46 4.74
CA SER A 124 -1.32 20.08 5.06
C SER A 124 -0.23 19.08 5.46
N MET A 125 -0.54 17.80 5.46
CA MET A 125 0.43 16.74 5.77
C MET A 125 0.58 15.82 4.58
N VAL A 126 1.84 15.46 4.27
CA VAL A 126 2.21 14.49 3.24
C VAL A 126 2.80 13.25 3.91
N PHE A 127 2.30 12.08 3.54
CA PHE A 127 2.86 10.80 3.93
C PHE A 127 3.39 10.06 2.70
N GLU A 128 4.58 9.50 2.80
CA GLU A 128 5.07 8.51 1.86
C GLU A 128 4.40 7.17 2.17
N ILE A 129 3.67 6.65 1.21
CA ILE A 129 2.89 5.42 1.34
C ILE A 129 3.58 4.30 0.57
N ALA A 130 3.87 3.21 1.27
CA ALA A 130 4.35 1.97 0.68
C ALA A 130 3.16 1.07 0.35
N PHE A 131 3.17 0.44 -0.84
CA PHE A 131 2.13 -0.49 -1.26
C PHE A 131 2.70 -1.57 -2.20
N GLU A 132 2.04 -2.73 -2.25
CA GLU A 132 2.56 -3.88 -3.01
C GLU A 132 2.13 -3.86 -4.49
N GLY A 133 1.13 -3.07 -4.85
CA GLY A 133 0.64 -2.92 -6.21
C GLY A 133 -0.61 -2.07 -6.27
N ALA A 134 -1.04 -1.76 -7.48
CA ALA A 134 -2.28 -1.04 -7.77
C ALA A 134 -3.08 -1.81 -8.82
N ARG A 135 -4.40 -1.71 -8.77
CA ARG A 135 -5.32 -2.29 -9.76
C ARG A 135 -6.45 -1.32 -10.06
N SER A 136 -7.02 -1.43 -11.25
CA SER A 136 -8.23 -0.67 -11.61
C SER A 136 -9.41 -1.08 -10.71
N SER A 137 -10.22 -0.12 -10.31
CA SER A 137 -11.34 -0.35 -9.40
C SER A 137 -12.50 0.58 -9.71
N GLY A 138 -13.62 0.03 -10.14
CA GLY A 138 -14.87 0.79 -10.32
C GLY A 138 -15.56 1.17 -9.01
N ARG A 139 -15.06 0.71 -7.84
CA ARG A 139 -15.63 1.05 -6.53
C ARG A 139 -15.08 2.35 -5.95
N HIS A 140 -13.92 2.80 -6.42
CA HIS A 140 -13.25 4.00 -5.93
C HIS A 140 -13.42 5.14 -6.93
N LYS A 141 -13.72 6.34 -6.45
CA LYS A 141 -13.83 7.55 -7.28
C LYS A 141 -12.54 7.82 -8.09
N SER A 142 -11.40 7.46 -7.53
CA SER A 142 -10.08 7.55 -8.21
C SER A 142 -9.90 6.55 -9.37
N GLY A 143 -10.75 5.53 -9.47
CA GLY A 143 -10.58 4.43 -10.42
C GLY A 143 -9.50 3.42 -10.04
N VAL A 144 -8.83 3.58 -8.87
CA VAL A 144 -7.68 2.76 -8.44
C VAL A 144 -7.89 2.21 -7.04
N ALA A 145 -7.41 0.99 -6.79
CA ALA A 145 -7.29 0.38 -5.47
C ALA A 145 -5.84 -0.05 -5.24
N LEU A 146 -5.25 0.40 -4.13
CA LEU A 146 -3.90 0.00 -3.73
C LEU A 146 -3.93 -1.28 -2.88
N ARG A 147 -2.93 -2.13 -3.08
CA ARG A 147 -2.77 -3.37 -2.32
C ARG A 147 -1.84 -3.15 -1.12
N PHE A 148 -2.36 -3.42 0.08
CA PHE A 148 -1.63 -3.28 1.35
C PHE A 148 -0.95 -1.92 1.56
N PRO A 149 -1.68 -0.80 1.40
CA PRO A 149 -1.11 0.52 1.66
C PRO A 149 -0.76 0.67 3.14
N ARG A 150 0.42 1.18 3.41
CA ARG A 150 0.93 1.47 4.75
C ARG A 150 1.79 2.73 4.71
N ILE A 151 1.85 3.45 5.81
CA ILE A 151 2.70 4.64 5.92
C ILE A 151 4.14 4.16 6.03
N ASN A 152 5.02 4.60 5.12
CA ASN A 152 6.45 4.36 5.19
C ASN A 152 7.11 5.42 6.08
N ARG A 153 6.74 6.67 5.89
CA ARG A 153 7.19 7.79 6.73
C ARG A 153 6.33 9.05 6.57
N TRP A 154 6.41 9.93 7.54
CA TRP A 154 5.87 11.28 7.45
C TRP A 154 6.85 12.19 6.70
N ARG A 155 6.40 12.82 5.61
CA ARG A 155 7.20 13.73 4.78
C ARG A 155 7.08 15.16 5.30
N THR A 156 7.82 15.45 6.37
CA THR A 156 7.88 16.83 6.93
C THR A 156 8.69 17.80 6.06
N ASP A 157 9.40 17.27 5.10
CA ASP A 157 10.22 17.98 4.10
C ASP A 157 9.42 18.39 2.85
N LYS A 158 8.19 17.89 2.66
CA LYS A 158 7.34 18.17 1.50
C LYS A 158 6.11 18.99 1.84
N LYS A 159 5.73 19.87 0.91
CA LYS A 159 4.44 20.57 0.90
C LYS A 159 3.40 19.68 0.20
N ILE A 160 2.13 20.02 0.36
CA ILE A 160 1.03 19.25 -0.27
C ILE A 160 1.06 19.33 -1.80
N GLU A 161 1.58 20.43 -2.35
CA GLU A 161 1.75 20.63 -3.78
C GLU A 161 2.78 19.68 -4.40
N ASP A 162 3.71 19.16 -3.57
CA ASP A 162 4.74 18.20 -3.98
C ASP A 162 4.27 16.73 -3.89
N ALA A 163 3.00 16.49 -3.53
CA ALA A 163 2.44 15.15 -3.51
C ALA A 163 2.24 14.62 -4.94
N ASP A 164 2.22 13.29 -5.05
CA ASP A 164 2.08 12.62 -6.34
C ASP A 164 0.69 12.85 -6.96
N THR A 165 0.60 12.57 -8.27
CA THR A 165 -0.64 12.71 -9.04
C THR A 165 -1.36 11.38 -9.22
N LEU A 166 -2.65 11.44 -9.54
CA LEU A 166 -3.46 10.27 -9.86
C LEU A 166 -2.94 9.51 -11.09
N GLU A 167 -2.34 10.21 -12.03
CA GLU A 167 -1.70 9.62 -13.21
C GLU A 167 -0.52 8.72 -12.81
N ILE A 168 0.35 9.18 -11.89
CA ILE A 168 1.45 8.38 -11.34
C ILE A 168 0.89 7.11 -10.69
N ILE A 169 -0.16 7.24 -9.87
CA ILE A 169 -0.78 6.07 -9.20
C ILE A 169 -1.38 5.10 -10.23
N ARG A 170 -2.04 5.59 -11.27
CA ARG A 170 -2.58 4.77 -12.37
C ARG A 170 -1.48 4.06 -13.13
N GLY A 171 -0.29 4.65 -13.28
CA GLY A 171 0.88 4.02 -13.89
C GLY A 171 1.28 2.71 -13.24
N PHE A 172 1.00 2.52 -11.94
CA PHE A 172 1.27 1.26 -11.25
C PHE A 172 0.23 0.16 -11.54
N THR A 173 -0.94 0.46 -12.12
CA THR A 173 -1.99 -0.55 -12.37
C THR A 173 -1.61 -1.58 -13.41
N GLY A 174 -0.73 -1.24 -14.36
CA GLY A 174 -0.21 -2.17 -15.36
C GLY A 174 0.96 -3.04 -14.89
N MET A 175 1.53 -2.74 -13.71
CA MET A 175 2.74 -3.41 -13.20
C MET A 175 2.44 -4.63 -12.33
N THR A 176 1.18 -4.91 -12.00
CA THR A 176 0.78 -6.02 -11.11
C THR A 176 0.54 -7.35 -11.82
N GLY A 177 0.78 -7.46 -13.12
CA GLY A 177 0.70 -8.72 -13.87
C GLY A 177 -0.69 -9.37 -14.00
N GLU A 178 -1.72 -8.79 -13.40
CA GLU A 178 -3.09 -9.31 -13.50
C GLU A 178 -3.81 -8.74 -14.72
N THR A 179 -3.85 -9.47 -15.82
CA THR A 179 -4.78 -9.21 -16.92
C THR A 179 -6.03 -10.05 -16.68
N LYS A 180 -7.21 -9.43 -16.59
CA LYS A 180 -8.48 -10.16 -16.57
C LYS A 180 -8.95 -10.39 -17.99
N MET A 181 -9.25 -11.63 -18.33
CA MET A 181 -10.05 -11.95 -19.51
C MET A 181 -11.49 -11.43 -19.35
N ALA A 182 -12.21 -11.25 -20.47
CA ALA A 182 -13.59 -10.75 -20.48
C ALA A 182 -14.56 -11.61 -19.65
N ASP A 183 -14.22 -12.88 -19.40
CA ASP A 183 -14.99 -13.84 -18.58
C ASP A 183 -14.63 -13.82 -17.08
N GLY A 184 -13.72 -12.93 -16.66
CA GLY A 184 -13.26 -12.82 -15.27
C GLY A 184 -12.10 -13.72 -14.89
N THR A 185 -11.60 -14.53 -15.81
CA THR A 185 -10.44 -15.43 -15.60
C THR A 185 -9.17 -14.59 -15.45
N LYS A 186 -8.36 -14.90 -14.44
CA LYS A 186 -7.06 -14.23 -14.22
C LYS A 186 -5.97 -14.96 -14.98
N VAL A 187 -5.24 -14.22 -15.78
CA VAL A 187 -4.08 -14.72 -16.53
C VAL A 187 -2.86 -13.83 -16.26
N ASP A 188 -1.66 -14.40 -16.42
CA ASP A 188 -0.42 -13.63 -16.44
C ASP A 188 -0.29 -12.82 -17.76
N ARG A 189 0.80 -12.08 -17.91
CA ARG A 189 1.08 -11.27 -19.12
C ARG A 189 1.26 -12.11 -20.39
N GLU A 190 1.54 -13.40 -20.24
CA GLU A 190 1.75 -14.36 -21.33
C GLU A 190 0.45 -15.12 -21.66
N GLY A 191 -0.66 -14.87 -20.92
CA GLY A 191 -1.97 -15.50 -21.14
C GLY A 191 -2.15 -16.83 -20.42
N ASN A 192 -1.25 -17.22 -19.50
CA ASN A 192 -1.39 -18.45 -18.74
C ASN A 192 -2.34 -18.27 -17.55
N LEU A 193 -3.17 -19.26 -17.28
CA LEU A 193 -4.09 -19.30 -16.14
C LEU A 193 -3.35 -19.19 -14.82
N LEU A 194 -3.73 -18.21 -14.00
CA LEU A 194 -3.28 -18.11 -12.62
C LEU A 194 -4.16 -18.98 -11.73
N LEU A 195 -3.74 -20.22 -11.50
CA LEU A 195 -4.37 -21.13 -10.52
C LEU A 195 -3.86 -20.75 -9.11
N PHE A 196 -4.79 -20.45 -8.20
CA PHE A 196 -4.52 -20.21 -6.77
C PHE A 196 -4.55 -21.48 -5.96
#